data_c9d970637fbb96b1701ade3b82057624
#
_entry.id   c9d970637fbb96b1701ade3b82057624
#
_cell.length_a   1.000
_cell.length_b   1.000
_cell.length_c   1.000
_cell.angle_alpha   90.00
_cell.angle_beta   90.00
_cell.angle_gamma   90.00
#
_symmetry.space_group_name_H-M   'P 1'
#
loop_
_entity.id
_entity.type
_entity.pdbx_description
1 polymer ?
#
loop_
_entity_poly.entity_id
_entity_poly.type
_entity_poly.pdbx_seq_one_letter_code
_entity_poly.pdbx_strand_id
1 'polypeptide(L)'
;MTGKIIVVNLVSLPILFAFVFVFINYKFFSHSVANPFYNGNYKVWAHRGYYKKFPENSIESLSEAFNRGAHGVELDIFFEEGLQDFIVSHDIPYKLHKDELLTLEKVFSFVGNRGYFWVDFKRLDSVHNIDIVVDKMEKLLRKFDLFEKVIIESPEGFLLRKFSQKGIHTSYWVQLPSISVLIWIKDFGYRAMIAFSNFSALSMDYRDYANQLKRNYSHLPIHLFTVNNKGEMVELINNCEVKVVLSDEDYYSLKQESCL
;
A
#
# COMPACT_ATOMS: atom_id res chain seq x y z
N MET A 1 16.52 -10.76 -51.92
CA MET A 1 15.24 -10.52 -51.22
C MET A 1 15.36 -10.33 -49.71
N THR A 2 16.48 -10.62 -49.08
CA THR A 2 16.68 -10.56 -47.60
C THR A 2 16.86 -9.14 -47.03
N GLY A 3 17.39 -8.16 -47.78
CA GLY A 3 17.64 -6.83 -47.24
C GLY A 3 16.38 -5.95 -46.98
N LYS A 4 15.29 -6.14 -47.73
CA LYS A 4 14.05 -5.38 -47.53
C LYS A 4 13.26 -5.82 -46.28
N ILE A 5 13.32 -7.10 -45.90
CA ILE A 5 12.62 -7.63 -44.72
C ILE A 5 13.29 -7.12 -43.42
N ILE A 6 14.62 -7.01 -43.39
CA ILE A 6 15.36 -6.50 -42.24
C ILE A 6 15.10 -5.01 -42.01
N VAL A 7 15.01 -4.21 -43.05
CA VAL A 7 14.74 -2.76 -42.95
C VAL A 7 13.30 -2.50 -42.45
N VAL A 8 12.33 -3.27 -42.92
CA VAL A 8 10.93 -3.14 -42.45
C VAL A 8 10.81 -3.49 -40.99
N ASN A 9 11.49 -4.53 -40.51
CA ASN A 9 11.48 -4.92 -39.09
C ASN A 9 12.21 -3.89 -38.20
N LEU A 10 13.28 -3.24 -38.69
CA LEU A 10 14.01 -2.21 -37.95
C LEU A 10 13.22 -0.91 -37.78
N VAL A 11 12.34 -0.57 -38.71
CA VAL A 11 11.49 0.62 -38.61
C VAL A 11 10.19 0.34 -37.85
N SER A 12 9.63 -0.85 -37.93
CA SER A 12 8.38 -1.21 -37.23
C SER A 12 8.55 -1.31 -35.71
N LEU A 13 9.69 -1.74 -35.21
CA LEU A 13 9.93 -1.91 -33.77
C LEU A 13 9.92 -0.58 -32.99
N PRO A 14 10.60 0.51 -33.41
CA PRO A 14 10.49 1.82 -32.76
C PRO A 14 9.07 2.40 -32.80
N ILE A 15 8.34 2.22 -33.92
CA ILE A 15 6.96 2.68 -34.05
C ILE A 15 6.05 1.94 -33.07
N LEU A 16 6.19 0.61 -32.97
CA LEU A 16 5.44 -0.19 -32.01
C LEU A 16 5.75 0.24 -30.57
N PHE A 17 7.04 0.45 -30.24
CA PHE A 17 7.44 0.92 -28.92
C PHE A 17 6.83 2.31 -28.61
N ALA A 18 6.89 3.26 -29.54
CA ALA A 18 6.27 4.57 -29.37
C ALA A 18 4.75 4.46 -29.15
N PHE A 19 4.07 3.61 -29.91
CA PHE A 19 2.64 3.35 -29.73
C PHE A 19 2.33 2.78 -28.34
N VAL A 20 3.05 1.74 -27.90
CA VAL A 20 2.88 1.14 -26.58
C VAL A 20 3.14 2.17 -25.48
N PHE A 21 4.20 2.98 -25.61
CA PHE A 21 4.53 4.03 -24.66
C PHE A 21 3.40 5.06 -24.53
N VAL A 22 2.90 5.57 -25.66
CA VAL A 22 1.79 6.54 -25.70
C VAL A 22 0.52 5.91 -25.12
N PHE A 23 0.21 4.67 -25.49
CA PHE A 23 -0.97 3.97 -25.01
C PHE A 23 -0.96 3.75 -23.49
N ILE A 24 0.19 3.32 -22.93
CA ILE A 24 0.32 3.12 -21.47
C ILE A 24 0.18 4.46 -20.72
N ASN A 25 0.83 5.53 -21.21
CA ASN A 25 0.70 6.84 -20.58
C ASN A 25 -0.74 7.37 -20.67
N TYR A 26 -1.40 7.21 -21.82
CA TYR A 26 -2.81 7.59 -21.97
C TYR A 26 -3.69 6.84 -20.95
N LYS A 27 -3.53 5.51 -20.84
CA LYS A 27 -4.25 4.69 -19.87
C LYS A 27 -3.97 5.10 -18.44
N PHE A 28 -2.70 5.38 -18.11
CA PHE A 28 -2.30 5.81 -16.77
C PHE A 28 -2.92 7.16 -16.38
N PHE A 29 -2.84 8.18 -17.24
CA PHE A 29 -3.39 9.50 -16.93
C PHE A 29 -4.94 9.56 -17.01
N SER A 30 -5.56 8.64 -17.73
CA SER A 30 -7.02 8.48 -17.74
C SER A 30 -7.53 7.50 -16.68
N HIS A 31 -6.62 6.87 -15.92
CA HIS A 31 -6.98 5.93 -14.86
C HIS A 31 -7.66 6.68 -13.70
N SER A 32 -8.79 6.18 -13.26
CA SER A 32 -9.48 6.65 -12.07
C SER A 32 -9.73 5.48 -11.13
N VAL A 33 -9.59 5.71 -9.84
CA VAL A 33 -9.87 4.70 -8.82
C VAL A 33 -11.37 4.69 -8.57
N ALA A 34 -12.04 3.61 -8.97
CA ALA A 34 -13.50 3.49 -8.86
C ALA A 34 -13.97 3.38 -7.40
N ASN A 35 -13.17 2.76 -6.55
CA ASN A 35 -13.47 2.59 -5.12
C ASN A 35 -12.21 2.95 -4.29
N PRO A 36 -11.96 4.25 -4.03
CA PRO A 36 -10.84 4.67 -3.22
C PRO A 36 -11.04 4.22 -1.77
N PHE A 37 -9.97 3.71 -1.19
CA PHE A 37 -9.97 3.36 0.21
C PHE A 37 -9.85 4.61 1.08
N TYR A 38 -10.70 4.75 2.07
CA TYR A 38 -10.72 5.77 3.10
C TYR A 38 -10.76 7.23 2.59
N ASN A 39 -11.84 7.94 2.89
CA ASN A 39 -12.05 9.35 2.55
C ASN A 39 -12.38 10.23 3.78
N GLY A 40 -11.98 9.80 4.97
CA GLY A 40 -12.21 10.54 6.20
C GLY A 40 -11.27 11.74 6.37
N ASN A 41 -11.64 12.69 7.23
CA ASN A 41 -10.84 13.88 7.51
C ASN A 41 -9.71 13.64 8.53
N TYR A 42 -9.70 12.50 9.24
CA TYR A 42 -8.66 12.13 10.21
C TYR A 42 -7.68 11.18 9.53
N LYS A 43 -6.71 11.76 8.83
CA LYS A 43 -5.81 11.04 7.93
C LYS A 43 -4.60 10.43 8.62
N VAL A 44 -4.32 10.80 9.87
CA VAL A 44 -3.15 10.29 10.60
C VAL A 44 -3.50 8.96 11.25
N TRP A 45 -2.77 7.91 10.86
CA TRP A 45 -2.91 6.56 11.39
C TRP A 45 -1.64 6.12 12.12
N ALA A 46 -1.79 5.20 13.05
CA ALA A 46 -0.67 4.71 13.87
C ALA A 46 0.15 3.68 13.12
N HIS A 47 1.43 3.97 12.88
CA HIS A 47 2.41 3.06 12.32
C HIS A 47 2.76 1.98 13.37
N ARG A 48 2.47 0.71 13.09
CA ARG A 48 2.65 -0.44 14.02
C ARG A 48 1.94 -0.28 15.37
N GLY A 49 0.85 0.51 15.40
CA GLY A 49 0.17 0.90 16.62
C GLY A 49 0.90 1.97 17.43
N TYR A 50 0.47 2.22 18.68
CA TYR A 50 1.15 3.15 19.58
C TYR A 50 2.28 2.44 20.35
N TYR A 51 3.42 2.24 19.69
CA TYR A 51 4.51 1.43 20.20
C TYR A 51 5.48 2.17 21.15
N LYS A 52 5.29 3.47 21.38
CA LYS A 52 6.10 4.20 22.40
C LYS A 52 5.95 3.62 23.81
N LYS A 53 4.88 2.93 24.09
CA LYS A 53 4.58 2.35 25.40
C LYS A 53 4.46 0.84 25.38
N PHE A 54 4.11 0.26 24.24
CA PHE A 54 3.89 -1.16 24.05
C PHE A 54 4.76 -1.69 22.92
N PRO A 55 5.04 -3.00 22.84
CA PRO A 55 5.74 -3.56 21.69
C PRO A 55 5.01 -3.22 20.38
N GLU A 56 5.75 -2.85 19.33
CA GLU A 56 5.19 -2.65 18.00
C GLU A 56 4.45 -3.91 17.50
N ASN A 57 3.46 -3.75 16.62
CA ASN A 57 2.71 -4.85 16.05
C ASN A 57 2.04 -5.76 17.10
N SER A 58 1.76 -5.23 18.32
CA SER A 58 1.09 -5.98 19.39
C SER A 58 -0.38 -5.58 19.54
N ILE A 59 -1.20 -6.48 20.09
CA ILE A 59 -2.60 -6.16 20.38
C ILE A 59 -2.67 -4.92 21.31
N GLU A 60 -1.74 -4.81 22.25
CA GLU A 60 -1.64 -3.70 23.18
C GLU A 60 -1.35 -2.37 22.49
N SER A 61 -0.36 -2.33 21.54
CA SER A 61 -0.03 -1.10 20.79
C SER A 61 -1.16 -0.68 19.86
N LEU A 62 -1.78 -1.63 19.16
CA LEU A 62 -2.91 -1.38 18.27
C LEU A 62 -4.14 -0.89 19.06
N SER A 63 -4.44 -1.52 20.19
CA SER A 63 -5.54 -1.12 21.06
C SER A 63 -5.34 0.28 21.63
N GLU A 64 -4.11 0.60 22.08
CA GLU A 64 -3.80 1.92 22.62
C GLU A 64 -3.88 3.02 21.57
N ALA A 65 -3.48 2.77 20.32
CA ALA A 65 -3.66 3.71 19.24
C ALA A 65 -5.14 4.09 19.05
N PHE A 66 -6.04 3.11 19.05
CA PHE A 66 -7.48 3.37 18.99
C PHE A 66 -8.00 4.07 20.24
N ASN A 67 -7.50 3.74 21.45
CA ASN A 67 -7.86 4.45 22.70
C ASN A 67 -7.50 5.94 22.63
N ARG A 68 -6.42 6.27 21.91
CA ARG A 68 -5.95 7.64 21.67
C ARG A 68 -6.67 8.36 20.53
N GLY A 69 -7.63 7.71 19.87
CA GLY A 69 -8.43 8.27 18.81
C GLY A 69 -7.88 8.09 17.40
N ALA A 70 -6.92 7.18 17.19
CA ALA A 70 -6.53 6.79 15.84
C ALA A 70 -7.72 6.19 15.09
N HIS A 71 -7.96 6.65 13.84
CA HIS A 71 -9.02 6.11 13.00
C HIS A 71 -8.59 4.83 12.28
N GLY A 72 -7.29 4.62 12.17
CA GLY A 72 -6.70 3.41 11.62
C GLY A 72 -5.33 3.14 12.22
N VAL A 73 -4.90 1.91 12.05
CA VAL A 73 -3.59 1.41 12.45
C VAL A 73 -2.94 0.68 11.30
N GLU A 74 -1.63 0.73 11.24
CA GLU A 74 -0.85 -0.10 10.34
C GLU A 74 -0.23 -1.24 11.14
N LEU A 75 -0.04 -2.38 10.48
CA LEU A 75 0.66 -3.55 10.98
C LEU A 75 1.31 -4.36 9.86
N ASP A 76 2.45 -4.96 10.18
CA ASP A 76 3.23 -5.79 9.27
C ASP A 76 2.82 -7.26 9.36
N ILE A 77 2.71 -7.95 8.23
CA ILE A 77 2.43 -9.39 8.20
C ILE A 77 3.36 -10.15 7.26
N PHE A 78 3.55 -11.43 7.60
CA PHE A 78 4.08 -12.46 6.70
C PHE A 78 3.05 -13.56 6.55
N PHE A 79 3.09 -14.29 5.43
CA PHE A 79 2.40 -15.57 5.32
C PHE A 79 3.39 -16.69 5.62
N GLU A 80 3.15 -17.42 6.72
CA GLU A 80 3.98 -18.56 7.10
C GLU A 80 3.40 -19.85 6.52
N GLU A 81 4.07 -20.40 5.51
CA GLU A 81 3.56 -21.53 4.75
C GLU A 81 3.46 -22.81 5.59
N GLY A 82 4.38 -23.02 6.53
CA GLY A 82 4.36 -24.17 7.42
C GLY A 82 3.14 -24.19 8.36
N LEU A 83 2.67 -23.01 8.75
CA LEU A 83 1.47 -22.83 9.59
C LEU A 83 0.22 -22.56 8.76
N GLN A 84 0.38 -22.24 7.47
CA GLN A 84 -0.70 -21.77 6.61
C GLN A 84 -1.45 -20.59 7.23
N ASP A 85 -0.71 -19.63 7.86
CA ASP A 85 -1.31 -18.51 8.58
C ASP A 85 -0.54 -17.18 8.40
N PHE A 86 -1.23 -16.07 8.67
CA PHE A 86 -0.65 -14.73 8.66
C PHE A 86 -0.06 -14.43 10.03
N ILE A 87 1.26 -14.25 10.08
CA ILE A 87 1.99 -13.89 11.30
C ILE A 87 2.24 -12.40 11.31
N VAL A 88 1.90 -11.75 12.42
CA VAL A 88 2.11 -10.31 12.64
C VAL A 88 3.51 -10.09 13.19
N SER A 89 4.39 -9.53 12.37
CA SER A 89 5.78 -9.19 12.72
C SER A 89 6.37 -8.29 11.63
N HIS A 90 7.31 -7.42 11.97
CA HIS A 90 8.06 -6.64 10.99
C HIS A 90 9.25 -7.42 10.42
N ASP A 91 9.91 -8.25 11.23
CA ASP A 91 11.15 -8.93 10.88
C ASP A 91 11.05 -10.46 11.01
N ILE A 92 12.04 -11.14 10.41
CA ILE A 92 12.33 -12.55 10.62
C ILE A 92 13.69 -12.65 11.33
N PRO A 93 13.82 -13.41 12.45
CA PRO A 93 12.81 -14.29 13.05
C PRO A 93 11.63 -13.53 13.63
N TYR A 94 10.44 -14.13 13.57
CA TYR A 94 9.22 -13.53 14.06
C TYR A 94 9.30 -13.17 15.54
N LYS A 95 8.80 -11.99 15.88
CA LYS A 95 8.72 -11.53 17.25
C LYS A 95 7.62 -12.29 18.00
N LEU A 96 7.97 -12.86 19.15
CA LEU A 96 6.98 -13.50 20.01
C LEU A 96 6.26 -12.46 20.88
N HIS A 97 4.97 -12.66 21.07
CA HIS A 97 4.12 -11.88 21.96
C HIS A 97 3.61 -12.83 23.05
N LYS A 98 4.10 -12.64 24.31
CA LYS A 98 3.80 -13.54 25.45
C LYS A 98 4.13 -15.01 25.11
N ASP A 99 5.32 -15.22 24.55
CA ASP A 99 5.88 -16.52 24.15
C ASP A 99 5.12 -17.25 23.02
N GLU A 100 4.18 -16.55 22.32
CA GLU A 100 3.43 -17.09 21.19
C GLU A 100 3.60 -16.22 19.95
N LEU A 101 3.43 -16.83 18.77
CA LEU A 101 3.28 -16.09 17.51
C LEU A 101 1.93 -15.36 17.50
N LEU A 102 1.95 -14.09 17.14
CA LEU A 102 0.74 -13.32 16.98
C LEU A 102 0.22 -13.48 15.54
N THR A 103 -0.99 -13.99 15.38
CA THR A 103 -1.64 -14.12 14.07
C THR A 103 -2.54 -12.93 13.78
N LEU A 104 -2.73 -12.64 12.50
CA LEU A 104 -3.65 -11.58 12.05
C LEU A 104 -5.09 -11.87 12.49
N GLU A 105 -5.49 -13.14 12.51
CA GLU A 105 -6.80 -13.56 13.00
C GLU A 105 -6.99 -13.17 14.48
N LYS A 106 -5.96 -13.41 15.31
CA LYS A 106 -5.99 -13.01 16.73
C LYS A 106 -6.08 -11.49 16.86
N VAL A 107 -5.34 -10.71 16.06
CA VAL A 107 -5.44 -9.24 16.05
C VAL A 107 -6.88 -8.80 15.72
N PHE A 108 -7.46 -9.29 14.63
CA PHE A 108 -8.81 -8.91 14.22
C PHE A 108 -9.88 -9.31 15.24
N SER A 109 -9.70 -10.42 15.95
CA SER A 109 -10.63 -10.82 17.01
C SER A 109 -10.67 -9.85 18.20
N PHE A 110 -9.55 -9.16 18.48
CA PHE A 110 -9.45 -8.23 19.61
C PHE A 110 -9.76 -6.78 19.24
N VAL A 111 -9.34 -6.33 18.05
CA VAL A 111 -9.41 -4.92 17.68
C VAL A 111 -10.14 -4.63 16.36
N GLY A 112 -10.61 -5.69 15.65
CA GLY A 112 -11.07 -5.57 14.26
C GLY A 112 -12.23 -4.60 14.02
N ASN A 113 -13.17 -4.44 14.94
CA ASN A 113 -14.30 -3.55 14.76
C ASN A 113 -14.03 -2.09 15.20
N ARG A 114 -12.81 -1.75 15.64
CA ARG A 114 -12.47 -0.45 16.23
C ARG A 114 -12.14 0.63 15.20
N GLY A 115 -11.66 0.25 14.02
CA GLY A 115 -11.26 1.22 13.00
C GLY A 115 -10.79 0.54 11.70
N TYR A 116 -9.91 1.24 11.00
CA TYR A 116 -9.33 0.80 9.72
C TYR A 116 -7.96 0.17 9.93
N PHE A 117 -7.54 -0.65 8.97
CA PHE A 117 -6.26 -1.35 9.01
C PHE A 117 -5.52 -1.19 7.70
N TRP A 118 -4.27 -0.78 7.78
CA TRP A 118 -3.31 -0.86 6.71
C TRP A 118 -2.40 -2.06 7.01
N VAL A 119 -2.46 -3.08 6.17
CA VAL A 119 -1.72 -4.32 6.35
C VAL A 119 -0.56 -4.34 5.35
N ASP A 120 0.66 -4.10 5.84
CA ASP A 120 1.88 -4.19 5.05
C ASP A 120 2.29 -5.67 4.92
N PHE A 121 2.11 -6.22 3.72
CA PHE A 121 2.41 -7.61 3.45
C PHE A 121 3.87 -7.78 3.04
N LYS A 122 4.70 -8.14 4.03
CA LYS A 122 6.13 -8.37 3.85
C LYS A 122 6.39 -9.62 3.02
N ARG A 123 7.35 -9.53 2.11
CA ARG A 123 7.82 -10.65 1.29
C ARG A 123 6.72 -11.44 0.60
N LEU A 124 5.74 -10.74 0.02
CA LEU A 124 4.69 -11.37 -0.77
C LEU A 124 5.25 -12.18 -1.95
N ASP A 125 6.43 -11.81 -2.46
CA ASP A 125 7.20 -12.52 -3.50
C ASP A 125 7.68 -13.91 -3.07
N SER A 126 7.81 -14.19 -1.77
CA SER A 126 8.23 -15.50 -1.26
C SER A 126 7.10 -16.52 -1.15
N VAL A 127 5.86 -16.13 -1.40
CA VAL A 127 4.70 -17.02 -1.34
C VAL A 127 4.65 -17.95 -2.54
N HIS A 128 4.57 -19.25 -2.33
CA HIS A 128 4.52 -20.25 -3.41
C HIS A 128 3.18 -20.29 -4.14
N ASN A 129 2.08 -20.14 -3.40
CA ASN A 129 0.73 -20.15 -3.98
C ASN A 129 -0.09 -18.95 -3.52
N ILE A 130 -0.04 -17.90 -4.31
CA ILE A 130 -0.74 -16.65 -4.02
C ILE A 130 -2.27 -16.81 -3.94
N ASP A 131 -2.86 -17.72 -4.72
CA ASP A 131 -4.31 -17.88 -4.75
C ASP A 131 -4.84 -18.44 -3.40
N ILE A 132 -4.09 -19.33 -2.74
CA ILE A 132 -4.42 -19.81 -1.38
C ILE A 132 -4.37 -18.65 -0.38
N VAL A 133 -3.35 -17.80 -0.46
CA VAL A 133 -3.16 -16.66 0.44
C VAL A 133 -4.28 -15.63 0.27
N VAL A 134 -4.64 -15.32 -0.97
CA VAL A 134 -5.73 -14.40 -1.29
C VAL A 134 -7.07 -14.93 -0.79
N ASP A 135 -7.38 -16.22 -1.04
CA ASP A 135 -8.61 -16.85 -0.58
C ASP A 135 -8.69 -16.91 0.96
N LYS A 136 -7.55 -17.14 1.63
CA LYS A 136 -7.50 -17.12 3.10
C LYS A 136 -7.72 -15.69 3.64
N MET A 137 -7.10 -14.68 3.03
CA MET A 137 -7.32 -13.29 3.41
C MET A 137 -8.79 -12.89 3.20
N GLU A 138 -9.38 -13.20 2.05
CA GLU A 138 -10.79 -12.92 1.78
C GLU A 138 -11.71 -13.53 2.86
N LYS A 139 -11.49 -14.80 3.21
CA LYS A 139 -12.27 -15.48 4.26
C LYS A 139 -12.10 -14.80 5.61
N LEU A 140 -10.87 -14.38 5.95
CA LEU A 140 -10.58 -13.72 7.21
C LEU A 140 -11.27 -12.36 7.30
N LEU A 141 -11.20 -11.55 6.24
CA LEU A 141 -11.86 -10.24 6.19
C LEU A 141 -13.38 -10.36 6.30
N ARG A 142 -13.99 -11.35 5.63
CA ARG A 142 -15.44 -11.62 5.73
C ARG A 142 -15.83 -12.10 7.11
N LYS A 143 -15.03 -12.96 7.75
CA LYS A 143 -15.27 -13.48 9.11
C LYS A 143 -15.43 -12.37 10.15
N PHE A 144 -14.64 -11.29 10.04
CA PHE A 144 -14.62 -10.19 10.99
C PHE A 144 -15.35 -8.93 10.50
N ASP A 145 -16.03 -8.98 9.34
CA ASP A 145 -16.70 -7.82 8.71
C ASP A 145 -15.74 -6.64 8.46
N LEU A 146 -14.55 -6.96 7.93
CA LEU A 146 -13.46 -6.01 7.71
C LEU A 146 -13.16 -5.75 6.24
N PHE A 147 -13.95 -6.25 5.32
CA PHE A 147 -13.69 -6.18 3.88
C PHE A 147 -13.49 -4.75 3.38
N GLU A 148 -14.29 -3.80 3.90
CA GLU A 148 -14.23 -2.38 3.56
C GLU A 148 -13.31 -1.57 4.51
N LYS A 149 -12.67 -2.22 5.47
CA LYS A 149 -11.85 -1.55 6.49
C LYS A 149 -10.38 -1.93 6.45
N VAL A 150 -9.99 -2.85 5.59
CA VAL A 150 -8.62 -3.33 5.45
C VAL A 150 -8.09 -3.01 4.08
N ILE A 151 -6.90 -2.43 4.01
CA ILE A 151 -6.13 -2.27 2.79
C ILE A 151 -4.85 -3.07 2.89
N ILE A 152 -4.56 -3.86 1.86
CA ILE A 152 -3.32 -4.65 1.75
C ILE A 152 -2.29 -3.86 0.96
N GLU A 153 -1.11 -3.68 1.51
CA GLU A 153 0.02 -3.05 0.83
C GLU A 153 1.08 -4.08 0.45
N SER A 154 1.71 -3.87 -0.69
CA SER A 154 2.95 -4.56 -1.09
C SER A 154 3.61 -3.85 -2.27
N PRO A 155 4.95 -3.96 -2.44
CA PRO A 155 5.65 -3.55 -3.67
C PRO A 155 5.45 -4.54 -4.82
N GLU A 156 4.91 -5.73 -4.55
CA GLU A 156 4.76 -6.82 -5.52
C GLU A 156 3.47 -6.69 -6.34
N GLY A 157 3.42 -5.69 -7.25
CA GLY A 157 2.21 -5.29 -7.96
C GLY A 157 1.46 -6.42 -8.67
N PHE A 158 2.16 -7.38 -9.29
CA PHE A 158 1.53 -8.53 -9.96
C PHE A 158 0.82 -9.47 -8.99
N LEU A 159 1.39 -9.69 -7.82
CA LEU A 159 0.80 -10.53 -6.76
C LEU A 159 -0.30 -9.75 -6.02
N LEU A 160 -0.05 -8.48 -5.71
CA LEU A 160 -1.02 -7.58 -5.08
C LEU A 160 -2.31 -7.45 -5.92
N ARG A 161 -2.19 -7.44 -7.25
CA ARG A 161 -3.34 -7.42 -8.17
C ARG A 161 -4.32 -8.59 -7.94
N LYS A 162 -3.85 -9.75 -7.43
CA LYS A 162 -4.74 -10.88 -7.13
C LYS A 162 -5.74 -10.54 -6.02
N PHE A 163 -5.32 -9.75 -5.02
CA PHE A 163 -6.21 -9.25 -3.96
C PHE A 163 -7.23 -8.27 -4.53
N SER A 164 -6.82 -7.31 -5.36
CA SER A 164 -7.75 -6.35 -5.97
C SER A 164 -8.77 -7.01 -6.92
N GLN A 165 -8.41 -8.12 -7.57
CA GLN A 165 -9.34 -8.91 -8.38
C GLN A 165 -10.45 -9.59 -7.57
N LYS A 166 -10.23 -9.82 -6.27
CA LYS A 166 -11.25 -10.28 -5.31
C LYS A 166 -12.06 -9.13 -4.68
N GLY A 167 -11.79 -7.89 -5.07
CA GLY A 167 -12.41 -6.69 -4.51
C GLY A 167 -11.81 -6.24 -3.18
N ILE A 168 -10.73 -6.86 -2.70
CA ILE A 168 -10.01 -6.43 -1.50
C ILE A 168 -9.27 -5.12 -1.84
N HIS A 169 -9.37 -4.12 -0.97
CA HIS A 169 -8.63 -2.88 -1.14
C HIS A 169 -7.12 -3.10 -1.09
N THR A 170 -6.42 -2.46 -2.02
CA THR A 170 -4.97 -2.61 -2.16
C THR A 170 -4.29 -1.27 -2.35
N SER A 171 -3.13 -1.09 -1.69
CA SER A 171 -2.22 0.03 -1.86
C SER A 171 -0.92 -0.45 -2.50
N TYR A 172 -0.63 0.03 -3.69
CA TYR A 172 0.58 -0.38 -4.40
C TYR A 172 1.76 0.49 -3.96
N TRP A 173 2.77 -0.13 -3.33
CA TRP A 173 3.96 0.61 -2.88
C TRP A 173 4.85 0.95 -4.06
N VAL A 174 5.06 2.26 -4.27
CA VAL A 174 5.89 2.84 -5.33
C VAL A 174 7.14 3.43 -4.71
N GLN A 175 8.31 3.03 -5.20
CA GLN A 175 9.60 3.54 -4.77
C GLN A 175 10.51 3.79 -5.98
N LEU A 176 10.91 5.03 -6.19
CA LEU A 176 11.85 5.36 -7.26
C LEU A 176 13.31 5.15 -6.82
N PRO A 177 14.15 4.61 -7.70
CA PRO A 177 15.58 4.45 -7.42
C PRO A 177 16.29 5.80 -7.47
N SER A 178 17.43 5.90 -6.79
CA SER A 178 18.27 7.11 -6.80
C SER A 178 19.00 7.37 -8.14
N ILE A 179 19.14 6.35 -8.99
CA ILE A 179 19.86 6.44 -10.28
C ILE A 179 18.91 6.91 -11.37
N SER A 180 19.22 8.05 -12.01
CA SER A 180 18.34 8.75 -12.95
C SER A 180 17.85 7.92 -14.15
N VAL A 181 18.71 7.09 -14.76
CA VAL A 181 18.30 6.22 -15.89
C VAL A 181 17.30 5.17 -15.44
N LEU A 182 17.49 4.58 -14.25
CA LEU A 182 16.59 3.57 -13.71
C LEU A 182 15.25 4.16 -13.27
N ILE A 183 15.20 5.46 -12.93
CA ILE A 183 13.95 6.17 -12.62
C ILE A 183 12.95 6.03 -13.77
N TRP A 184 13.36 6.32 -15.00
CA TRP A 184 12.50 6.26 -16.17
C TRP A 184 11.93 4.88 -16.44
N ILE A 185 12.77 3.85 -16.31
CA ILE A 185 12.36 2.46 -16.54
C ILE A 185 11.37 2.02 -15.47
N LYS A 186 11.67 2.31 -14.21
CA LYS A 186 10.84 1.92 -13.08
C LYS A 186 9.53 2.70 -13.02
N ASP A 187 9.58 4.02 -13.28
CA ASP A 187 8.38 4.86 -13.39
C ASP A 187 7.44 4.37 -14.51
N PHE A 188 7.99 4.03 -15.67
CA PHE A 188 7.19 3.45 -16.76
C PHE A 188 6.57 2.10 -16.36
N GLY A 189 7.32 1.23 -15.66
CA GLY A 189 6.82 -0.02 -15.12
C GLY A 189 5.66 0.18 -14.13
N TYR A 190 5.77 1.16 -13.22
CA TYR A 190 4.70 1.54 -12.31
C TYR A 190 3.46 2.03 -13.05
N ARG A 191 3.62 2.93 -14.04
CA ARG A 191 2.49 3.41 -14.85
C ARG A 191 1.79 2.29 -15.58
N ALA A 192 2.56 1.36 -16.17
CA ALA A 192 2.00 0.19 -16.82
C ALA A 192 1.21 -0.69 -15.82
N MET A 193 1.77 -0.95 -14.65
CA MET A 193 1.10 -1.74 -13.61
C MET A 193 -0.20 -1.08 -13.17
N ILE A 194 -0.18 0.22 -12.85
CA ILE A 194 -1.35 0.99 -12.41
C ILE A 194 -2.42 1.04 -13.49
N ALA A 195 -2.03 1.31 -14.75
CA ALA A 195 -2.95 1.43 -15.88
C ALA A 195 -3.82 0.18 -16.13
N PHE A 196 -3.34 -1.00 -15.68
CA PHE A 196 -4.01 -2.29 -15.88
C PHE A 196 -4.39 -3.01 -14.58
N SER A 197 -4.41 -2.27 -13.45
CA SER A 197 -4.77 -2.82 -12.14
C SER A 197 -5.84 -1.96 -11.47
N ASN A 198 -6.59 -2.57 -10.55
CA ASN A 198 -7.65 -1.88 -9.79
C ASN A 198 -7.18 -1.62 -8.36
N PHE A 199 -5.99 -1.00 -8.20
CA PHE A 199 -5.51 -0.62 -6.87
C PHE A 199 -6.37 0.52 -6.32
N SER A 200 -6.67 0.47 -5.02
CA SER A 200 -7.48 1.49 -4.33
C SER A 200 -6.67 2.74 -3.96
N ALA A 201 -5.35 2.60 -3.81
CA ALA A 201 -4.43 3.68 -3.50
C ALA A 201 -3.00 3.32 -3.95
N LEU A 202 -2.13 4.33 -3.90
CA LEU A 202 -0.67 4.15 -3.98
C LEU A 202 -0.06 4.50 -2.63
N SER A 203 0.96 3.76 -2.21
CA SER A 203 1.74 4.07 -1.01
C SER A 203 3.19 4.38 -1.36
N MET A 204 3.79 5.29 -0.61
CA MET A 204 5.17 5.71 -0.82
C MET A 204 5.75 6.42 0.39
N ASP A 205 7.10 6.46 0.48
CA ASP A 205 7.79 7.35 1.41
C ASP A 205 7.39 8.81 1.11
N TYR A 206 7.05 9.57 2.14
CA TYR A 206 6.59 10.96 1.99
C TYR A 206 7.65 11.86 1.33
N ARG A 207 8.93 11.55 1.49
CA ARG A 207 10.05 12.28 0.88
C ARG A 207 10.11 12.05 -0.62
N ASP A 208 9.85 10.82 -1.07
CA ASP A 208 9.76 10.48 -2.49
C ASP A 208 8.55 11.17 -3.13
N TYR A 209 7.41 11.21 -2.41
CA TYR A 209 6.23 11.93 -2.85
C TYR A 209 6.51 13.42 -3.04
N ALA A 210 7.06 14.09 -2.04
CA ALA A 210 7.36 15.52 -2.08
C ALA A 210 8.35 15.89 -3.20
N ASN A 211 9.36 15.06 -3.43
CA ASN A 211 10.47 15.36 -4.33
C ASN A 211 10.20 14.98 -5.79
N GLN A 212 9.54 13.86 -6.05
CA GLN A 212 9.50 13.28 -7.39
C GLN A 212 8.12 12.81 -7.86
N LEU A 213 7.27 12.32 -6.97
CA LEU A 213 6.04 11.60 -7.33
C LEU A 213 4.79 12.48 -7.34
N LYS A 214 4.73 13.54 -6.55
CA LYS A 214 3.57 14.44 -6.44
C LYS A 214 3.04 14.85 -7.81
N ARG A 215 3.91 15.29 -8.71
CA ARG A 215 3.52 15.80 -10.05
C ARG A 215 2.93 14.72 -10.96
N ASN A 216 3.43 13.48 -10.86
CA ASN A 216 3.09 12.41 -11.79
C ASN A 216 1.90 11.56 -11.34
N TYR A 217 1.66 11.47 -10.01
CA TYR A 217 0.73 10.53 -9.40
C TYR A 217 -0.41 11.21 -8.63
N SER A 218 -0.48 12.55 -8.60
CA SER A 218 -1.46 13.33 -7.84
C SER A 218 -2.93 13.10 -8.22
N HIS A 219 -3.21 12.47 -9.35
CA HIS A 219 -4.57 12.10 -9.76
C HIS A 219 -5.09 10.81 -9.10
N LEU A 220 -4.28 10.17 -8.25
CA LEU A 220 -4.58 8.91 -7.56
C LEU A 220 -4.65 9.13 -6.05
N PRO A 221 -5.42 8.33 -5.30
CA PRO A 221 -5.38 8.33 -3.84
C PRO A 221 -4.00 7.93 -3.33
N ILE A 222 -3.42 8.75 -2.44
CA ILE A 222 -2.05 8.58 -1.94
C ILE A 222 -2.07 8.25 -0.46
N HIS A 223 -1.28 7.26 -0.07
CA HIS A 223 -0.96 6.87 1.29
C HIS A 223 0.52 7.11 1.56
N LEU A 224 0.87 7.78 2.65
CA LEU A 224 2.25 8.18 2.93
C LEU A 224 2.78 7.56 4.23
N PHE A 225 4.07 7.27 4.28
CA PHE A 225 4.78 6.76 5.44
C PHE A 225 6.24 7.26 5.48
N THR A 226 6.90 7.37 6.59
CA THR A 226 6.37 7.59 7.94
C THR A 226 6.68 9.01 8.31
N VAL A 227 5.69 9.79 8.72
CA VAL A 227 5.83 11.24 8.95
C VAL A 227 5.77 11.52 10.44
N ASN A 228 6.90 11.99 11.01
CA ASN A 228 7.02 12.27 12.43
C ASN A 228 7.23 13.76 12.75
N ASN A 229 7.44 14.59 11.72
CA ASN A 229 7.49 16.04 11.88
C ASN A 229 6.08 16.63 11.80
N LYS A 230 5.68 17.39 12.83
CA LYS A 230 4.33 17.98 12.93
C LYS A 230 4.04 18.98 11.80
N GLY A 231 5.03 19.77 11.38
CA GLY A 231 4.85 20.74 10.30
C GLY A 231 4.56 20.07 8.97
N GLU A 232 5.38 19.07 8.60
CA GLU A 232 5.17 18.24 7.40
C GLU A 232 3.83 17.50 7.46
N MET A 233 3.47 16.96 8.63
CA MET A 233 2.19 16.29 8.84
C MET A 233 1.00 17.20 8.51
N VAL A 234 0.99 18.44 9.03
CA VAL A 234 -0.11 19.40 8.79
C VAL A 234 -0.21 19.76 7.30
N GLU A 235 0.92 19.94 6.61
CA GLU A 235 0.93 20.18 5.16
C GLU A 235 0.33 19.00 4.39
N LEU A 236 0.76 17.79 4.70
CA LEU A 236 0.36 16.58 3.97
C LEU A 236 -1.11 16.21 4.18
N ILE A 237 -1.65 16.34 5.40
CA ILE A 237 -3.08 16.04 5.64
C ILE A 237 -4.02 17.02 4.95
N ASN A 238 -3.57 18.25 4.67
CA ASN A 238 -4.37 19.24 3.92
C ASN A 238 -4.29 19.05 2.39
N ASN A 239 -3.45 18.15 1.90
CA ASN A 239 -3.45 17.76 0.49
C ASN A 239 -4.61 16.79 0.23
N CYS A 240 -5.45 17.08 -0.78
CA CYS A 240 -6.64 16.29 -1.09
C CYS A 240 -6.38 14.90 -1.65
N GLU A 241 -5.28 14.70 -2.35
CA GLU A 241 -4.91 13.38 -2.88
C GLU A 241 -4.41 12.46 -1.77
N VAL A 242 -3.81 13.02 -0.71
CA VAL A 242 -3.34 12.25 0.45
C VAL A 242 -4.54 11.82 1.28
N LYS A 243 -4.71 10.50 1.43
CA LYS A 243 -5.82 9.88 2.15
C LYS A 243 -5.42 9.37 3.53
N VAL A 244 -4.22 8.81 3.64
CA VAL A 244 -3.68 8.29 4.90
C VAL A 244 -2.21 8.69 5.04
N VAL A 245 -1.81 9.04 6.25
CA VAL A 245 -0.41 9.31 6.62
C VAL A 245 -0.09 8.51 7.87
N LEU A 246 0.91 7.62 7.78
CA LEU A 246 1.39 6.86 8.94
C LEU A 246 2.35 7.71 9.77
N SER A 247 2.22 7.62 11.09
CA SER A 247 3.09 8.28 12.05
C SER A 247 3.40 7.42 13.25
N ASP A 248 4.63 7.57 13.78
CA ASP A 248 5.04 7.06 15.09
C ASP A 248 4.58 7.99 16.22
N GLU A 249 4.10 9.20 15.86
CA GLU A 249 3.69 10.24 16.80
C GLU A 249 2.17 10.26 16.97
N ASP A 250 1.73 10.67 18.17
CA ASP A 250 0.31 10.79 18.53
C ASP A 250 -0.31 12.07 17.94
N TYR A 251 -0.41 12.11 16.61
CA TYR A 251 -1.07 13.20 15.87
C TYR A 251 -2.49 12.85 15.41
N TYR A 252 -3.13 11.84 15.99
CA TYR A 252 -4.40 11.27 15.53
C TYR A 252 -5.57 12.25 15.60
N SER A 253 -5.47 13.27 16.46
CA SER A 253 -6.49 14.32 16.59
C SER A 253 -6.40 15.38 15.47
N LEU A 254 -5.32 15.40 14.68
CA LEU A 254 -5.20 16.34 13.58
C LEU A 254 -6.22 16.00 12.49
N LYS A 255 -6.90 17.04 12.03
CA LYS A 255 -7.97 16.94 11.05
C LYS A 255 -7.62 17.76 9.82
N GLN A 256 -7.98 17.26 8.65
CA GLN A 256 -7.95 18.07 7.43
C GLN A 256 -8.91 19.26 7.57
N GLU A 257 -8.40 20.48 7.38
CA GLU A 257 -9.18 21.72 7.47
C GLU A 257 -9.60 22.23 6.10
N SER A 258 -8.74 22.06 5.10
CA SER A 258 -9.00 22.50 3.73
C SER A 258 -8.25 21.60 2.75
N CYS A 259 -8.73 21.56 1.51
CA CYS A 259 -7.95 21.04 0.40
C CYS A 259 -7.06 22.15 -0.19
N LEU A 260 -5.76 21.96 -0.12
CA LEU A 260 -4.75 22.82 -0.72
C LEU A 260 -4.36 22.33 -2.11
#